data_620ee8c69a877a06425368c7d6fd6421
#
_entry.id   620ee8c69a877a06425368c7d6fd6421
#
_cell.length_a   1.000
_cell.length_b   1.000
_cell.length_c   1.000
_cell.angle_alpha   90.00
_cell.angle_beta   90.00
_cell.angle_gamma   90.00
#
_symmetry.space_group_name_H-M   'P 1'
#
loop_
_entity.id
_entity.type
_entity.pdbx_description
1 polymer ?
#
loop_
_entity_poly.entity_id
_entity_poly.type
_entity_poly.pdbx_seq_one_letter_code
_entity_poly.pdbx_strand_id
1 'polypeptide(L)'
;MNEIAVTGANGMTGSHMMSLLKSKGIPAKAVTRQEWDLTEWKSFDELDHIFGSVLAVFHFGAQLPYNDFKNDNRQTQQIFDANIRSCLNLAEWAKLRNVPIVFLSGAVVYKDPHTSKIIETDPKVVSGFGGFYGYSKLAAENIFSHFSAEGLKCIILRPSSIYGYGLPFEKLVQNYINIAASGGKIQVAGSKNRINLIHACDVVNAALKAYKSSAWGVFNISSDTSNSILEIAEIAVSISEKGSIDIMDNVDNNCFERFDLDSKLAKKDFGFEARVNLKEGMLLMKNKMFIPC
;
A
#
# COMPACT_ATOMS: atom_id res chain seq x y z
N MET A 1 -13.34 -24.65 -5.94
CA MET A 1 -13.86 -23.60 -5.02
C MET A 1 -13.47 -22.26 -5.61
N ASN A 2 -14.40 -21.32 -5.70
CA ASN A 2 -14.12 -19.99 -6.26
C ASN A 2 -13.42 -19.15 -5.19
N GLU A 3 -12.11 -19.01 -5.31
CA GLU A 3 -11.26 -18.32 -4.33
C GLU A 3 -10.82 -16.95 -4.85
N ILE A 4 -10.47 -16.03 -3.95
CA ILE A 4 -9.71 -14.82 -4.28
C ILE A 4 -8.24 -15.13 -4.10
N ALA A 5 -7.43 -14.99 -5.15
CA ALA A 5 -5.98 -15.10 -5.02
C ALA A 5 -5.38 -13.77 -4.54
N VAL A 6 -4.43 -13.85 -3.61
CA VAL A 6 -3.72 -12.69 -3.07
C VAL A 6 -2.22 -12.89 -3.30
N THR A 7 -1.61 -12.12 -4.21
CA THR A 7 -0.16 -12.11 -4.35
C THR A 7 0.47 -11.24 -3.27
N GLY A 8 1.70 -11.56 -2.89
CA GLY A 8 2.34 -10.88 -1.76
C GLY A 8 1.63 -11.16 -0.43
N ALA A 9 0.98 -12.32 -0.29
CA ALA A 9 0.17 -12.71 0.85
C ALA A 9 0.91 -12.66 2.20
N ASN A 10 2.23 -12.84 2.21
CA ASN A 10 3.09 -12.75 3.40
C ASN A 10 3.59 -11.32 3.67
N GLY A 11 3.34 -10.37 2.78
CA GLY A 11 3.65 -8.95 3.01
C GLY A 11 2.66 -8.30 3.97
N MET A 12 2.96 -7.07 4.43
CA MET A 12 2.10 -6.33 5.37
C MET A 12 0.64 -6.27 4.85
N THR A 13 0.40 -5.67 3.70
CA THR A 13 -0.98 -5.51 3.18
C THR A 13 -1.61 -6.84 2.79
N GLY A 14 -0.83 -7.77 2.23
CA GLY A 14 -1.31 -9.10 1.86
C GLY A 14 -1.79 -9.91 3.07
N SER A 15 -1.06 -9.90 4.17
CA SER A 15 -1.45 -10.62 5.39
C SER A 15 -2.71 -10.03 6.04
N HIS A 16 -2.89 -8.70 5.99
CA HIS A 16 -4.14 -8.05 6.39
C HIS A 16 -5.31 -8.49 5.49
N MET A 17 -5.10 -8.61 4.17
CA MET A 17 -6.13 -9.10 3.26
C MET A 17 -6.49 -10.56 3.55
N MET A 18 -5.52 -11.43 3.76
CA MET A 18 -5.77 -12.83 4.11
C MET A 18 -6.56 -12.94 5.42
N SER A 19 -6.22 -12.13 6.42
CA SER A 19 -6.96 -12.04 7.69
C SER A 19 -8.42 -11.58 7.47
N LEU A 20 -8.63 -10.53 6.66
CA LEU A 20 -9.95 -10.02 6.32
C LEU A 20 -10.80 -11.09 5.60
N LEU A 21 -10.26 -11.73 4.57
CA LEU A 21 -11.00 -12.76 3.82
C LEU A 21 -11.39 -13.92 4.72
N LYS A 22 -10.47 -14.38 5.59
CA LYS A 22 -10.73 -15.42 6.59
C LYS A 22 -11.84 -15.00 7.56
N SER A 23 -11.81 -13.78 8.08
CA SER A 23 -12.83 -13.29 9.04
C SER A 23 -14.24 -13.23 8.43
N LYS A 24 -14.30 -12.99 7.10
CA LYS A 24 -15.57 -12.94 6.35
C LYS A 24 -15.99 -14.28 5.74
N GLY A 25 -15.26 -15.36 6.01
CA GLY A 25 -15.54 -16.69 5.44
C GLY A 25 -15.41 -16.74 3.90
N ILE A 26 -14.61 -15.84 3.30
CA ILE A 26 -14.38 -15.81 1.86
C ILE A 26 -13.17 -16.69 1.56
N PRO A 27 -13.31 -17.75 0.73
CA PRO A 27 -12.19 -18.58 0.32
C PRO A 27 -11.09 -17.77 -0.34
N ALA A 28 -9.85 -18.00 0.08
CA ALA A 28 -8.71 -17.24 -0.42
C ALA A 28 -7.47 -18.11 -0.63
N LYS A 29 -6.77 -17.88 -1.71
CA LYS A 29 -5.50 -18.52 -2.06
C LYS A 29 -4.35 -17.54 -1.83
N ALA A 30 -3.45 -17.90 -0.92
CA ALA A 30 -2.21 -17.16 -0.75
C ALA A 30 -1.25 -17.49 -1.91
N VAL A 31 -0.74 -16.45 -2.58
CA VAL A 31 0.32 -16.57 -3.58
C VAL A 31 1.51 -15.80 -3.04
N THR A 32 2.48 -16.55 -2.51
CA THR A 32 3.71 -16.03 -1.90
C THR A 32 4.85 -16.11 -2.91
N ARG A 33 6.06 -15.71 -2.50
CA ARG A 33 7.25 -15.82 -3.35
C ARG A 33 7.58 -17.28 -3.70
N GLN A 34 7.14 -18.26 -2.91
CA GLN A 34 7.36 -19.67 -3.20
C GLN A 34 6.52 -20.18 -4.38
N GLU A 35 5.27 -19.68 -4.49
CA GLU A 35 4.40 -20.03 -5.61
C GLU A 35 4.74 -19.22 -6.86
N TRP A 36 5.06 -17.92 -6.68
CA TRP A 36 5.48 -17.03 -7.77
C TRP A 36 6.47 -15.98 -7.28
N ASP A 37 7.76 -16.18 -7.60
CA ASP A 37 8.72 -15.08 -7.52
C ASP A 37 8.43 -14.13 -8.68
N LEU A 38 7.98 -12.91 -8.35
CA LEU A 38 7.58 -11.90 -9.33
C LEU A 38 8.73 -11.47 -10.26
N THR A 39 9.99 -11.80 -9.94
CA THR A 39 11.11 -11.57 -10.85
C THR A 39 11.16 -12.58 -12.01
N GLU A 40 10.35 -13.64 -11.95
CA GLU A 40 10.26 -14.67 -12.97
C GLU A 40 9.05 -14.48 -13.87
N TRP A 41 9.27 -14.55 -15.19
CA TRP A 41 8.19 -14.66 -16.16
C TRP A 41 7.60 -16.06 -16.13
N LYS A 42 6.29 -16.17 -16.08
CA LYS A 42 5.59 -17.44 -16.10
C LYS A 42 4.83 -17.63 -17.41
N SER A 43 4.83 -18.83 -17.95
CA SER A 43 3.90 -19.21 -19.02
C SER A 43 2.46 -19.16 -18.53
N PHE A 44 1.50 -19.11 -19.43
CA PHE A 44 0.08 -19.11 -19.04
C PHE A 44 -0.32 -20.42 -18.36
N ASP A 45 0.27 -21.55 -18.75
CA ASP A 45 0.02 -22.84 -18.09
C ASP A 45 0.54 -22.84 -16.64
N GLU A 46 1.71 -22.23 -16.39
CA GLU A 46 2.22 -22.06 -15.02
C GLU A 46 1.31 -21.15 -14.21
N LEU A 47 0.82 -20.02 -14.79
CA LEU A 47 -0.12 -19.14 -14.11
C LEU A 47 -1.46 -19.81 -13.85
N ASP A 48 -1.96 -20.65 -14.78
CA ASP A 48 -3.13 -21.50 -14.58
C ASP A 48 -2.93 -22.48 -13.42
N HIS A 49 -1.73 -23.03 -13.27
CA HIS A 49 -1.40 -23.90 -12.13
C HIS A 49 -1.32 -23.11 -10.82
N ILE A 50 -0.68 -21.92 -10.85
CA ILE A 50 -0.55 -21.04 -9.68
C ILE A 50 -1.92 -20.55 -9.21
N PHE A 51 -2.76 -20.03 -10.11
CA PHE A 51 -4.02 -19.40 -9.73
C PHE A 51 -5.20 -20.38 -9.70
N GLY A 52 -5.26 -21.32 -10.62
CA GLY A 52 -6.42 -22.20 -10.78
C GLY A 52 -7.69 -21.44 -11.15
N SER A 53 -8.83 -21.93 -10.69
CA SER A 53 -10.12 -21.26 -10.90
C SER A 53 -10.37 -20.22 -9.81
N VAL A 54 -9.87 -19.00 -9.99
CA VAL A 54 -10.06 -17.88 -9.06
C VAL A 54 -11.13 -16.90 -9.54
N LEU A 55 -11.80 -16.25 -8.59
CA LEU A 55 -12.77 -15.19 -8.85
C LEU A 55 -12.10 -13.87 -9.22
N ALA A 56 -10.93 -13.59 -8.65
CA ALA A 56 -10.13 -12.39 -8.87
C ALA A 56 -8.72 -12.59 -8.35
N VAL A 57 -7.78 -11.78 -8.83
CA VAL A 57 -6.44 -11.67 -8.26
C VAL A 57 -6.28 -10.30 -7.60
N PHE A 58 -5.99 -10.28 -6.29
CA PHE A 58 -5.60 -9.10 -5.56
C PHE A 58 -4.08 -9.04 -5.57
N HIS A 59 -3.54 -8.21 -6.47
CA HIS A 59 -2.11 -8.13 -6.71
C HIS A 59 -1.46 -7.09 -5.80
N PHE A 60 -0.98 -7.55 -4.64
CA PHE A 60 -0.32 -6.75 -3.61
C PHE A 60 1.18 -7.01 -3.51
N GLY A 61 1.66 -8.01 -4.23
CA GLY A 61 3.09 -8.30 -4.34
C GLY A 61 3.84 -7.18 -5.05
N ALA A 62 4.99 -6.79 -4.49
CA ALA A 62 5.92 -5.85 -5.11
C ALA A 62 7.29 -5.97 -4.46
N GLN A 63 8.34 -5.69 -5.22
CA GLN A 63 9.67 -5.44 -4.70
C GLN A 63 9.75 -3.99 -4.23
N LEU A 64 10.00 -3.78 -2.93
CA LEU A 64 10.23 -2.47 -2.34
C LEU A 64 11.71 -2.07 -2.43
N PRO A 65 12.05 -0.76 -2.46
CA PRO A 65 13.44 -0.32 -2.37
C PRO A 65 14.00 -0.59 -0.97
N TYR A 66 15.28 -0.97 -0.87
CA TYR A 66 15.93 -1.21 0.42
C TYR A 66 16.17 0.07 1.22
N ASN A 67 16.58 1.14 0.56
CA ASN A 67 16.98 2.39 1.20
C ASN A 67 16.02 3.52 0.83
N ASP A 68 14.93 3.70 1.55
CA ASP A 68 14.01 4.83 1.48
C ASP A 68 14.04 5.62 0.15
N PHE A 69 13.78 4.89 -0.96
CA PHE A 69 13.74 5.41 -2.34
C PHE A 69 15.07 5.96 -2.90
N LYS A 70 16.20 5.75 -2.23
CA LYS A 70 17.50 6.07 -2.83
C LYS A 70 17.78 5.09 -3.98
N ASN A 71 18.13 5.63 -5.13
CA ASN A 71 18.47 4.84 -6.32
C ASN A 71 19.69 3.95 -6.04
N ASP A 72 19.45 2.66 -5.83
CA ASP A 72 20.49 1.65 -5.87
C ASP A 72 20.34 0.88 -7.19
N ASN A 73 21.27 1.05 -8.11
CA ASN A 73 21.26 0.41 -9.42
C ASN A 73 21.17 -1.12 -9.34
N ARG A 74 21.65 -1.73 -8.25
CA ARG A 74 21.55 -3.17 -8.03
C ARG A 74 20.14 -3.67 -7.86
N GLN A 75 19.20 -2.79 -7.48
CA GLN A 75 17.79 -3.14 -7.26
C GLN A 75 16.88 -2.75 -8.41
N THR A 76 17.34 -1.87 -9.30
CA THR A 76 16.53 -1.37 -10.41
C THR A 76 15.99 -2.52 -11.27
N GLN A 77 16.84 -3.50 -11.58
CA GLN A 77 16.43 -4.67 -12.35
C GLN A 77 15.40 -5.53 -11.60
N GLN A 78 15.63 -5.81 -10.31
CA GLN A 78 14.67 -6.58 -9.50
C GLN A 78 13.33 -5.86 -9.38
N ILE A 79 13.34 -4.54 -9.20
CA ILE A 79 12.11 -3.73 -9.19
C ILE A 79 11.43 -3.77 -10.56
N PHE A 80 12.18 -3.67 -11.65
CA PHE A 80 11.63 -3.77 -13.01
C PHE A 80 10.96 -5.13 -13.23
N ASP A 81 11.67 -6.20 -12.95
CA ASP A 81 11.16 -7.57 -13.14
C ASP A 81 9.94 -7.83 -12.25
N ALA A 82 10.03 -7.51 -10.96
CA ALA A 82 8.98 -7.81 -10.00
C ALA A 82 7.77 -6.88 -10.09
N ASN A 83 7.90 -5.61 -10.49
CA ASN A 83 6.81 -4.64 -10.42
C ASN A 83 6.25 -4.25 -11.80
N ILE A 84 7.02 -4.43 -12.87
CA ILE A 84 6.59 -4.06 -14.23
C ILE A 84 6.34 -5.30 -15.07
N ARG A 85 7.37 -6.14 -15.22
CA ARG A 85 7.30 -7.34 -16.07
C ARG A 85 6.27 -8.34 -15.55
N SER A 86 6.19 -8.55 -14.24
CA SER A 86 5.17 -9.40 -13.63
C SER A 86 3.75 -8.87 -13.84
N CYS A 87 3.57 -7.55 -13.78
CA CYS A 87 2.27 -6.92 -14.05
C CYS A 87 1.82 -7.09 -15.50
N LEU A 88 2.74 -7.04 -16.46
CA LEU A 88 2.45 -7.37 -17.86
C LEU A 88 2.02 -8.83 -17.98
N ASN A 89 2.81 -9.75 -17.43
CA ASN A 89 2.51 -11.18 -17.43
C ASN A 89 1.14 -11.51 -16.84
N LEU A 90 0.83 -10.88 -15.69
CA LEU A 90 -0.47 -11.04 -15.03
C LEU A 90 -1.62 -10.44 -15.85
N ALA A 91 -1.43 -9.26 -16.45
CA ALA A 91 -2.48 -8.58 -17.21
C ALA A 91 -2.87 -9.36 -18.48
N GLU A 92 -1.88 -9.89 -19.22
CA GLU A 92 -2.12 -10.74 -20.40
C GLU A 92 -2.88 -12.01 -20.03
N TRP A 93 -2.42 -12.72 -19.00
CA TRP A 93 -3.08 -13.93 -18.51
C TRP A 93 -4.49 -13.64 -18.01
N ALA A 94 -4.65 -12.62 -17.17
CA ALA A 94 -5.93 -12.27 -16.57
C ALA A 94 -6.97 -11.85 -17.61
N LYS A 95 -6.56 -11.10 -18.65
CA LYS A 95 -7.41 -10.75 -19.78
C LYS A 95 -7.87 -12.01 -20.52
N LEU A 96 -6.94 -12.91 -20.85
CA LEU A 96 -7.24 -14.15 -21.56
C LEU A 96 -8.21 -15.07 -20.77
N ARG A 97 -8.06 -15.11 -19.45
CA ARG A 97 -8.91 -15.93 -18.55
C ARG A 97 -10.14 -15.21 -18.03
N ASN A 98 -10.34 -13.94 -18.41
CA ASN A 98 -11.42 -13.08 -17.90
C ASN A 98 -11.44 -12.99 -16.36
N VAL A 99 -10.26 -12.90 -15.74
CA VAL A 99 -10.08 -12.81 -14.28
C VAL A 99 -9.88 -11.36 -13.90
N PRO A 100 -10.73 -10.76 -13.04
CA PRO A 100 -10.56 -9.39 -12.56
C PRO A 100 -9.29 -9.21 -11.72
N ILE A 101 -8.68 -8.02 -11.82
CA ILE A 101 -7.49 -7.63 -11.04
C ILE A 101 -7.84 -6.49 -10.08
N VAL A 102 -7.37 -6.59 -8.83
CA VAL A 102 -7.28 -5.46 -7.90
C VAL A 102 -5.81 -5.20 -7.64
N PHE A 103 -5.30 -4.11 -8.20
CA PHE A 103 -3.88 -3.74 -8.12
C PHE A 103 -3.63 -2.70 -7.02
N LEU A 104 -2.64 -2.97 -6.17
CA LEU A 104 -2.17 -2.03 -5.16
C LEU A 104 -1.02 -1.19 -5.73
N SER A 105 -1.34 0.02 -6.16
CA SER A 105 -0.40 1.06 -6.53
C SER A 105 0.03 1.87 -5.29
N GLY A 106 0.12 3.18 -5.37
CA GLY A 106 0.41 4.07 -4.25
C GLY A 106 0.50 5.54 -4.66
N ALA A 107 0.43 6.42 -3.68
CA ALA A 107 0.54 7.87 -3.87
C ALA A 107 1.89 8.33 -4.48
N VAL A 108 2.90 7.47 -4.45
CA VAL A 108 4.24 7.73 -5.02
C VAL A 108 4.25 7.98 -6.53
N VAL A 109 3.14 7.72 -7.23
CA VAL A 109 2.99 7.99 -8.67
C VAL A 109 2.75 9.48 -8.96
N TYR A 110 2.27 10.25 -8.00
CA TYR A 110 1.99 11.67 -8.20
C TYR A 110 3.25 12.52 -8.29
N LYS A 111 3.18 13.56 -9.13
CA LYS A 111 4.30 14.46 -9.41
C LYS A 111 4.75 15.21 -8.16
N ASP A 112 3.79 15.76 -7.43
CA ASP A 112 4.06 16.52 -6.20
C ASP A 112 3.36 15.83 -5.01
N PRO A 113 4.15 15.21 -4.12
CA PRO A 113 3.59 14.56 -2.94
C PRO A 113 3.07 15.55 -1.88
N HIS A 114 3.34 16.86 -2.04
CA HIS A 114 3.02 17.92 -1.09
C HIS A 114 1.81 18.77 -1.50
N THR A 115 1.23 18.52 -2.66
CA THR A 115 -0.05 19.14 -3.06
C THR A 115 -1.15 18.71 -2.10
N SER A 116 -1.99 19.66 -1.68
CA SER A 116 -3.16 19.37 -0.85
C SER A 116 -4.30 18.82 -1.69
N LYS A 117 -5.02 17.84 -1.15
CA LYS A 117 -6.19 17.21 -1.78
C LYS A 117 -5.94 16.69 -3.19
N ILE A 118 -4.86 15.90 -3.34
CA ILE A 118 -4.49 15.27 -4.60
C ILE A 118 -5.64 14.37 -5.09
N ILE A 119 -6.10 14.59 -6.32
CA ILE A 119 -7.13 13.78 -6.99
C ILE A 119 -6.54 12.81 -8.00
N GLU A 120 -7.31 11.84 -8.46
CA GLU A 120 -6.84 10.76 -9.35
C GLU A 120 -6.33 11.25 -10.71
N THR A 121 -6.81 12.41 -11.18
CA THR A 121 -6.40 13.02 -12.44
C THR A 121 -5.17 13.91 -12.34
N ASP A 122 -4.69 14.21 -11.14
CA ASP A 122 -3.51 15.04 -10.95
C ASP A 122 -2.26 14.48 -11.63
N PRO A 123 -1.31 15.35 -12.00
CA PRO A 123 -0.13 14.96 -12.75
C PRO A 123 0.69 13.86 -12.05
N LYS A 124 1.11 12.87 -12.83
CA LYS A 124 2.05 11.82 -12.43
C LYS A 124 3.43 12.11 -13.00
N VAL A 125 4.45 11.48 -12.46
CA VAL A 125 5.82 11.71 -12.90
C VAL A 125 6.65 10.43 -12.92
N VAL A 126 7.51 10.30 -13.92
CA VAL A 126 8.42 9.15 -14.07
C VAL A 126 9.66 9.25 -13.16
N SER A 127 9.96 10.44 -12.66
CA SER A 127 11.08 10.70 -11.73
C SER A 127 10.61 11.61 -10.61
N GLY A 128 10.12 11.04 -9.52
CA GLY A 128 9.57 11.78 -8.38
C GLY A 128 10.08 11.23 -7.05
N PHE A 129 9.36 11.55 -6.00
CA PHE A 129 9.67 11.17 -4.63
C PHE A 129 9.95 9.66 -4.45
N GLY A 130 9.21 8.81 -5.16
CA GLY A 130 9.35 7.35 -5.09
C GLY A 130 10.54 6.78 -5.88
N GLY A 131 11.34 7.60 -6.55
CA GLY A 131 12.43 7.13 -7.40
C GLY A 131 11.97 6.08 -8.43
N PHE A 132 12.81 5.07 -8.71
CA PHE A 132 12.47 4.02 -9.65
C PHE A 132 11.30 3.13 -9.18
N TYR A 133 11.08 3.00 -7.87
CA TYR A 133 9.89 2.33 -7.34
C TYR A 133 8.60 3.07 -7.71
N GLY A 134 8.55 4.39 -7.54
CA GLY A 134 7.40 5.20 -7.98
C GLY A 134 7.15 5.07 -9.47
N TYR A 135 8.21 5.14 -10.29
CA TYR A 135 8.13 4.86 -11.72
C TYR A 135 7.56 3.47 -12.00
N SER A 136 8.03 2.43 -11.31
CA SER A 136 7.55 1.05 -11.53
C SER A 136 6.06 0.89 -11.24
N LYS A 137 5.54 1.58 -10.21
CA LYS A 137 4.11 1.59 -9.92
C LYS A 137 3.31 2.29 -11.01
N LEU A 138 3.80 3.44 -11.51
CA LEU A 138 3.16 4.16 -12.62
C LEU A 138 3.18 3.33 -13.91
N ALA A 139 4.29 2.67 -14.22
CA ALA A 139 4.38 1.79 -15.39
C ALA A 139 3.39 0.62 -15.31
N ALA A 140 3.25 0.00 -14.12
CA ALA A 140 2.27 -1.04 -13.89
C ALA A 140 0.82 -0.54 -14.04
N GLU A 141 0.51 0.67 -13.53
CA GLU A 141 -0.80 1.29 -13.75
C GLU A 141 -1.11 1.49 -15.24
N ASN A 142 -0.12 1.94 -16.02
CA ASN A 142 -0.27 2.12 -17.47
C ASN A 142 -0.52 0.79 -18.18
N ILE A 143 0.15 -0.29 -17.77
CA ILE A 143 -0.11 -1.65 -18.27
C ILE A 143 -1.56 -2.05 -17.99
N PHE A 144 -1.99 -2.03 -16.73
CA PHE A 144 -3.36 -2.41 -16.37
C PHE A 144 -4.41 -1.51 -17.02
N SER A 145 -4.14 -0.21 -17.17
CA SER A 145 -5.04 0.73 -17.86
C SER A 145 -5.18 0.42 -19.35
N HIS A 146 -4.05 0.07 -20.02
CA HIS A 146 -4.08 -0.37 -21.41
C HIS A 146 -4.97 -1.60 -21.59
N PHE A 147 -4.75 -2.64 -20.80
CA PHE A 147 -5.57 -3.86 -20.86
C PHE A 147 -7.02 -3.63 -20.42
N SER A 148 -7.27 -2.66 -19.54
CA SER A 148 -8.64 -2.27 -19.19
C SER A 148 -9.38 -1.64 -20.36
N ALA A 149 -8.73 -0.83 -21.18
CA ALA A 149 -9.31 -0.31 -22.41
C ALA A 149 -9.66 -1.41 -23.43
N GLU A 150 -9.02 -2.57 -23.29
CA GLU A 150 -9.29 -3.77 -24.09
C GLU A 150 -10.22 -4.79 -23.39
N GLY A 151 -10.85 -4.41 -22.27
CA GLY A 151 -11.88 -5.19 -21.59
C GLY A 151 -11.45 -5.94 -20.33
N LEU A 152 -10.19 -5.85 -19.88
CA LEU A 152 -9.79 -6.39 -18.58
C LEU A 152 -10.49 -5.61 -17.44
N LYS A 153 -11.18 -6.30 -16.56
CA LYS A 153 -11.76 -5.71 -15.35
C LYS A 153 -10.65 -5.44 -14.34
N CYS A 154 -10.31 -4.16 -14.13
CA CYS A 154 -9.21 -3.79 -13.22
C CYS A 154 -9.60 -2.66 -12.29
N ILE A 155 -9.20 -2.78 -11.03
CA ILE A 155 -9.24 -1.75 -10.00
C ILE A 155 -7.82 -1.40 -9.63
N ILE A 156 -7.47 -0.13 -9.66
CA ILE A 156 -6.16 0.38 -9.24
C ILE A 156 -6.38 1.24 -8.00
N LEU A 157 -5.78 0.85 -6.88
CA LEU A 157 -5.85 1.60 -5.64
C LEU A 157 -4.55 2.36 -5.42
N ARG A 158 -4.64 3.65 -5.14
CA ARG A 158 -3.52 4.53 -4.77
C ARG A 158 -3.64 4.92 -3.30
N PRO A 159 -3.18 4.08 -2.37
CA PRO A 159 -3.17 4.46 -0.97
C PRO A 159 -2.15 5.57 -0.68
N SER A 160 -2.44 6.37 0.34
CA SER A 160 -1.47 7.23 1.02
C SER A 160 -0.41 6.36 1.74
N SER A 161 0.29 6.88 2.75
CA SER A 161 1.31 6.09 3.46
C SER A 161 0.67 4.99 4.31
N ILE A 162 0.82 3.73 3.88
CA ILE A 162 0.21 2.58 4.57
C ILE A 162 1.02 2.26 5.83
N TYR A 163 0.32 2.04 6.94
CA TYR A 163 0.90 1.52 8.18
C TYR A 163 0.02 0.39 8.76
N GLY A 164 0.59 -0.44 9.63
CA GLY A 164 -0.12 -1.55 10.27
C GLY A 164 0.85 -2.63 10.76
N TYR A 165 0.33 -3.66 11.41
CA TYR A 165 1.14 -4.80 11.84
C TYR A 165 1.83 -5.46 10.64
N GLY A 166 3.12 -5.71 10.77
CA GLY A 166 3.98 -6.19 9.67
C GLY A 166 4.73 -5.08 8.92
N LEU A 167 4.58 -3.80 9.34
CA LEU A 167 5.40 -2.71 8.81
C LEU A 167 6.88 -2.92 9.17
N PRO A 168 7.82 -2.76 8.22
CA PRO A 168 9.25 -2.88 8.49
C PRO A 168 9.73 -1.99 9.64
N PHE A 169 10.73 -2.46 10.35
CA PHE A 169 11.23 -1.90 11.61
C PHE A 169 11.76 -0.47 11.48
N GLU A 170 12.37 -0.15 10.34
CA GLU A 170 12.98 1.13 10.03
C GLU A 170 11.98 2.21 9.61
N LYS A 171 10.72 1.83 9.36
CA LYS A 171 9.68 2.80 8.97
C LYS A 171 9.21 3.62 10.15
N LEU A 172 8.94 4.91 9.91
CA LEU A 172 8.68 5.94 10.92
C LEU A 172 7.79 5.47 12.07
N VAL A 173 6.59 4.99 11.78
CA VAL A 173 5.61 4.60 12.80
C VAL A 173 6.13 3.44 13.65
N GLN A 174 6.65 2.37 13.01
CA GLN A 174 7.17 1.21 13.72
C GLN A 174 8.44 1.56 14.54
N ASN A 175 9.31 2.37 13.97
CA ASN A 175 10.52 2.83 14.64
C ASN A 175 10.19 3.62 15.93
N TYR A 176 9.25 4.55 15.87
CA TYR A 176 8.84 5.34 17.04
C TYR A 176 8.21 4.46 18.13
N ILE A 177 7.35 3.51 17.74
CA ILE A 177 6.79 2.53 18.70
C ILE A 177 7.92 1.75 19.39
N ASN A 178 8.92 1.29 18.66
CA ASN A 178 10.01 0.47 19.21
C ASN A 178 10.91 1.29 20.15
N ILE A 179 11.28 2.52 19.76
CA ILE A 179 12.08 3.43 20.61
C ILE A 179 11.31 3.71 21.91
N ALA A 180 10.04 4.08 21.84
CA ALA A 180 9.24 4.37 23.02
C ALA A 180 9.09 3.13 23.90
N ALA A 181 8.77 1.96 23.34
CA ALA A 181 8.60 0.71 24.09
C ALA A 181 9.87 0.28 24.84
N SER A 182 11.06 0.60 24.31
CA SER A 182 12.34 0.36 25.00
C SER A 182 12.69 1.41 26.07
N GLY A 183 11.86 2.45 26.25
CA GLY A 183 12.13 3.57 27.15
C GLY A 183 13.13 4.58 26.56
N GLY A 184 13.40 4.51 25.26
CA GLY A 184 14.33 5.38 24.56
C GLY A 184 13.82 6.79 24.31
N LYS A 185 14.66 7.63 23.72
CA LYS A 185 14.36 9.02 23.36
C LYS A 185 14.12 9.12 21.85
N ILE A 186 12.89 9.47 21.43
CA ILE A 186 12.53 9.70 20.04
C ILE A 186 13.07 11.08 19.63
N GLN A 187 13.96 11.12 18.66
CA GLN A 187 14.43 12.36 18.05
C GLN A 187 13.49 12.76 16.92
N VAL A 188 12.84 13.92 17.05
CA VAL A 188 11.86 14.43 16.10
C VAL A 188 12.46 15.59 15.32
N ALA A 189 12.75 15.37 14.05
CA ALA A 189 13.14 16.41 13.09
C ALA A 189 11.93 16.79 12.25
N GLY A 190 11.73 18.09 11.98
CA GLY A 190 10.59 18.58 11.22
C GLY A 190 9.25 18.28 11.92
N SER A 191 9.15 18.59 13.19
CA SER A 191 8.03 18.26 14.08
C SER A 191 6.65 18.64 13.51
N LYS A 192 6.58 19.72 12.74
CA LYS A 192 5.35 20.24 12.12
C LYS A 192 5.03 19.59 10.76
N ASN A 193 5.95 18.85 10.14
CA ASN A 193 5.69 18.15 8.89
C ASN A 193 4.58 17.12 9.10
N ARG A 194 3.67 17.03 8.15
CA ARG A 194 2.49 16.15 8.24
C ARG A 194 2.56 15.04 7.20
N ILE A 195 2.02 13.89 7.54
CA ILE A 195 1.93 12.73 6.64
C ILE A 195 0.51 12.17 6.75
N ASN A 196 -0.12 11.93 5.59
CA ASN A 196 -1.35 11.16 5.58
C ASN A 196 -1.00 9.68 5.73
N LEU A 197 -1.44 9.10 6.83
CA LEU A 197 -1.23 7.70 7.20
C LEU A 197 -2.55 6.95 7.12
N ILE A 198 -2.59 5.85 6.35
CA ILE A 198 -3.76 4.99 6.27
C ILE A 198 -3.45 3.59 6.81
N HIS A 199 -4.34 3.06 7.65
CA HIS A 199 -4.14 1.72 8.21
C HIS A 199 -4.37 0.64 7.15
N ALA A 200 -3.55 -0.41 7.16
CA ALA A 200 -3.62 -1.52 6.20
C ALA A 200 -5.00 -2.19 6.17
N CYS A 201 -5.72 -2.24 7.29
CA CYS A 201 -7.09 -2.71 7.36
C CYS A 201 -8.04 -1.89 6.49
N ASP A 202 -7.95 -0.56 6.51
CA ASP A 202 -8.80 0.30 5.67
C ASP A 202 -8.49 0.11 4.18
N VAL A 203 -7.21 -0.09 3.84
CA VAL A 203 -6.78 -0.37 2.46
C VAL A 203 -7.36 -1.69 1.95
N VAL A 204 -7.30 -2.77 2.75
CA VAL A 204 -7.84 -4.07 2.31
C VAL A 204 -9.36 -4.10 2.29
N ASN A 205 -10.02 -3.35 3.18
CA ASN A 205 -11.47 -3.14 3.11
C ASN A 205 -11.86 -2.37 1.86
N ALA A 206 -11.12 -1.31 1.49
CA ALA A 206 -11.33 -0.58 0.24
C ALA A 206 -11.23 -1.52 -0.97
N ALA A 207 -10.19 -2.36 -1.02
CA ALA A 207 -9.97 -3.33 -2.09
C ALA A 207 -11.15 -4.31 -2.24
N LEU A 208 -11.60 -4.87 -1.12
CA LEU A 208 -12.71 -5.82 -1.12
C LEU A 208 -14.05 -5.15 -1.47
N LYS A 209 -14.30 -3.93 -0.96
CA LYS A 209 -15.51 -3.15 -1.27
C LYS A 209 -15.54 -2.77 -2.75
N ALA A 210 -14.46 -2.23 -3.31
CA ALA A 210 -14.36 -1.87 -4.70
C ALA A 210 -14.62 -3.07 -5.61
N TYR A 211 -14.01 -4.22 -5.31
CA TYR A 211 -14.26 -5.47 -6.05
C TYR A 211 -15.72 -5.91 -5.99
N LYS A 212 -16.32 -5.94 -4.79
CA LYS A 212 -17.73 -6.35 -4.60
C LYS A 212 -18.72 -5.41 -5.29
N SER A 213 -18.39 -4.12 -5.38
CA SER A 213 -19.21 -3.11 -6.07
C SER A 213 -18.93 -3.03 -7.56
N SER A 214 -18.00 -3.84 -8.09
CA SER A 214 -17.56 -3.77 -9.50
C SER A 214 -17.13 -2.35 -9.90
N ALA A 215 -16.47 -1.63 -8.99
CA ALA A 215 -15.98 -0.27 -9.21
C ALA A 215 -14.65 -0.32 -9.99
N TRP A 216 -14.74 -0.52 -11.30
CA TRP A 216 -13.57 -0.60 -12.18
C TRP A 216 -12.99 0.79 -12.43
N GLY A 217 -11.67 0.97 -12.20
CA GLY A 217 -11.02 2.26 -12.36
C GLY A 217 -9.90 2.50 -11.38
N VAL A 218 -9.51 3.77 -11.23
CA VAL A 218 -8.42 4.22 -10.35
C VAL A 218 -9.00 5.01 -9.19
N PHE A 219 -8.56 4.72 -7.97
CA PHE A 219 -9.10 5.33 -6.76
C PHE A 219 -8.00 5.68 -5.75
N ASN A 220 -8.03 6.89 -5.26
CA ASN A 220 -7.26 7.31 -4.10
C ASN A 220 -7.85 6.73 -2.81
N ILE A 221 -6.97 6.27 -1.93
CA ILE A 221 -7.36 5.65 -0.65
C ILE A 221 -6.52 6.30 0.46
N SER A 222 -7.15 7.15 1.27
CA SER A 222 -6.47 7.92 2.31
C SER A 222 -7.31 8.05 3.57
N SER A 223 -6.65 8.38 4.67
CA SER A 223 -7.32 8.86 5.87
C SER A 223 -7.86 10.29 5.65
N ASP A 224 -8.92 10.66 6.34
CA ASP A 224 -9.48 12.01 6.28
C ASP A 224 -8.56 13.08 6.90
N THR A 225 -7.59 12.63 7.72
CA THR A 225 -6.66 13.52 8.44
C THR A 225 -5.23 13.09 8.27
N SER A 226 -4.33 14.07 8.16
CA SER A 226 -2.89 13.86 8.24
C SER A 226 -2.40 14.14 9.66
N ASN A 227 -1.33 13.48 10.07
CA ASN A 227 -0.71 13.65 11.39
C ASN A 227 0.68 14.27 11.27
N SER A 228 1.04 15.15 12.19
CA SER A 228 2.40 15.68 12.27
C SER A 228 3.38 14.62 12.78
N ILE A 229 4.65 14.80 12.46
CA ILE A 229 5.72 13.91 12.96
C ILE A 229 5.74 13.91 14.49
N LEU A 230 5.47 15.08 15.11
CA LEU A 230 5.37 15.19 16.57
C LEU A 230 4.18 14.41 17.12
N GLU A 231 2.97 14.56 16.54
CA GLU A 231 1.78 13.80 16.97
C GLU A 231 2.01 12.29 16.91
N ILE A 232 2.72 11.79 15.89
CA ILE A 232 3.07 10.37 15.78
C ILE A 232 3.99 9.93 16.93
N ALA A 233 4.99 10.77 17.29
CA ALA A 233 5.90 10.50 18.41
C ALA A 233 5.16 10.52 19.76
N GLU A 234 4.29 11.51 19.98
CA GLU A 234 3.47 11.64 21.19
C GLU A 234 2.56 10.42 21.39
N ILE A 235 1.92 9.94 20.32
CA ILE A 235 1.12 8.73 20.36
C ILE A 235 1.99 7.51 20.71
N ALA A 236 3.18 7.38 20.11
CA ALA A 236 4.08 6.27 20.39
C ALA A 236 4.49 6.21 21.87
N VAL A 237 4.83 7.35 22.47
CA VAL A 237 5.14 7.47 23.91
C VAL A 237 3.91 7.18 24.75
N SER A 238 2.75 7.76 24.41
CA SER A 238 1.49 7.57 25.13
C SER A 238 1.08 6.10 25.21
N ILE A 239 1.08 5.38 24.07
CA ILE A 239 0.68 3.96 24.05
C ILE A 239 1.72 3.04 24.69
N SER A 240 3.00 3.47 24.73
CA SER A 240 4.07 2.68 25.33
C SER A 240 4.21 2.91 26.83
N GLU A 241 3.63 4.00 27.35
CA GLU A 241 3.77 4.46 28.75
C GLU A 241 5.24 4.61 29.16
N LYS A 242 6.13 4.78 28.19
CA LYS A 242 7.59 4.84 28.33
C LYS A 242 8.16 5.68 27.21
N GLY A 243 9.44 6.05 27.40
CA GLY A 243 10.19 6.86 26.45
C GLY A 243 9.96 8.35 26.61
N SER A 244 10.66 9.12 25.82
CA SER A 244 10.58 10.58 25.80
C SER A 244 10.79 11.11 24.39
N ILE A 245 10.50 12.38 24.19
CA ILE A 245 10.61 13.06 22.89
C ILE A 245 11.67 14.15 23.02
N ASP A 246 12.51 14.27 21.99
CA ASP A 246 13.50 15.32 21.81
C ASP A 246 13.27 16.00 20.48
N ILE A 247 12.86 17.26 20.51
CA ILE A 247 12.57 18.02 19.30
C ILE A 247 13.84 18.71 18.84
N MET A 248 14.27 18.40 17.61
CA MET A 248 15.47 18.97 17.00
C MET A 248 15.10 20.28 16.28
N ASP A 249 15.26 21.43 16.95
CA ASP A 249 14.76 22.74 16.53
C ASP A 249 15.44 23.36 15.28
N ASN A 250 16.46 22.74 14.71
CA ASN A 250 17.29 23.34 13.67
C ASN A 250 17.06 22.80 12.25
N VAL A 251 15.99 22.06 12.00
CA VAL A 251 15.73 21.51 10.68
C VAL A 251 14.49 22.15 10.06
N ASP A 252 14.72 22.94 9.02
CA ASP A 252 13.76 23.57 8.09
C ASP A 252 12.40 24.02 8.63
N ASN A 253 12.20 25.34 8.65
CA ASN A 253 10.89 25.97 8.91
C ASN A 253 9.83 25.72 7.81
N ASN A 254 10.12 24.95 6.79
CA ASN A 254 9.20 24.61 5.74
C ASN A 254 8.31 23.44 6.20
N CYS A 255 7.09 23.75 6.65
CA CYS A 255 6.09 22.72 6.91
C CYS A 255 5.59 22.16 5.59
N PHE A 256 5.64 20.85 5.43
CA PHE A 256 5.01 20.16 4.30
C PHE A 256 3.98 19.13 4.79
N GLU A 257 2.99 18.91 3.98
CA GLU A 257 2.08 17.78 4.10
C GLU A 257 2.38 16.77 3.00
N ARG A 258 2.38 15.48 3.31
CA ARG A 258 2.72 14.43 2.34
C ARG A 258 1.53 13.53 2.10
N PHE A 259 1.19 13.38 0.81
CA PHE A 259 0.15 12.45 0.33
C PHE A 259 -1.24 12.74 0.91
N ASP A 260 -1.62 14.02 0.99
CA ASP A 260 -2.99 14.43 1.30
C ASP A 260 -3.90 14.16 0.09
N LEU A 261 -4.36 12.92 -0.03
CA LEU A 261 -5.19 12.49 -1.15
C LEU A 261 -6.67 12.77 -0.89
N ASP A 262 -7.40 13.11 -1.94
CA ASP A 262 -8.86 13.18 -1.91
C ASP A 262 -9.46 11.81 -2.29
N SER A 263 -10.16 11.17 -1.36
CA SER A 263 -10.81 9.85 -1.55
C SER A 263 -12.31 9.96 -1.85
N LYS A 264 -12.82 11.13 -2.26
CA LYS A 264 -14.25 11.33 -2.55
C LYS A 264 -14.76 10.42 -3.65
N LEU A 265 -13.94 10.12 -4.67
CA LEU A 265 -14.33 9.19 -5.73
C LEU A 265 -14.57 7.79 -5.16
N ALA A 266 -13.66 7.27 -4.33
CA ALA A 266 -13.80 5.98 -3.66
C ALA A 266 -15.03 5.95 -2.72
N LYS A 267 -15.28 7.04 -2.00
CA LYS A 267 -16.49 7.17 -1.15
C LYS A 267 -17.76 7.12 -1.99
N LYS A 268 -17.81 7.84 -3.10
CA LYS A 268 -18.97 7.89 -4.00
C LYS A 268 -19.26 6.54 -4.65
N ASP A 269 -18.24 5.87 -5.18
CA ASP A 269 -18.43 4.73 -6.06
C ASP A 269 -18.62 3.40 -5.32
N PHE A 270 -17.98 3.25 -4.12
CA PHE A 270 -18.11 2.02 -3.32
C PHE A 270 -18.17 2.23 -1.80
N GLY A 271 -18.48 3.45 -1.35
CA GLY A 271 -18.71 3.74 0.07
C GLY A 271 -17.44 3.58 0.93
N PHE A 272 -16.27 3.94 0.38
CA PHE A 272 -15.02 3.92 1.17
C PHE A 272 -15.04 5.01 2.24
N GLU A 273 -14.64 4.62 3.44
CA GLU A 273 -14.33 5.51 4.57
C GLU A 273 -13.23 4.87 5.39
N ALA A 274 -12.17 5.63 5.69
CA ALA A 274 -11.13 5.20 6.63
C ALA A 274 -11.72 5.21 8.05
N ARG A 275 -11.52 4.14 8.81
CA ARG A 275 -12.13 3.92 10.12
C ARG A 275 -11.13 3.84 11.25
N VAL A 276 -9.91 3.39 10.95
CA VAL A 276 -8.88 3.19 11.97
C VAL A 276 -8.15 4.50 12.21
N ASN A 277 -8.33 5.11 13.38
CA ASN A 277 -7.54 6.27 13.75
C ASN A 277 -6.09 5.88 14.09
N LEU A 278 -5.17 6.86 14.03
CA LEU A 278 -3.74 6.60 14.19
C LEU A 278 -3.39 5.95 15.53
N LYS A 279 -3.97 6.43 16.63
CA LYS A 279 -3.68 5.89 17.98
C LYS A 279 -4.09 4.41 18.10
N GLU A 280 -5.28 4.07 17.61
CA GLU A 280 -5.79 2.70 17.59
C GLU A 280 -4.88 1.80 16.72
N GLY A 281 -4.56 2.24 15.49
CA GLY A 281 -3.71 1.48 14.59
C GLY A 281 -2.31 1.26 15.15
N MET A 282 -1.69 2.26 15.79
CA MET A 282 -0.39 2.13 16.45
C MET A 282 -0.45 1.20 17.67
N LEU A 283 -1.54 1.22 18.44
CA LEU A 283 -1.74 0.29 19.56
C LEU A 283 -1.82 -1.17 19.08
N LEU A 284 -2.51 -1.41 17.97
CA LEU A 284 -2.57 -2.73 17.34
C LEU A 284 -1.20 -3.21 16.86
N MET A 285 -0.41 -2.31 16.26
CA MET A 285 0.96 -2.63 15.86
C MET A 285 1.83 -3.02 17.06
N LYS A 286 1.76 -2.24 18.15
CA LYS A 286 2.46 -2.52 19.40
C LYS A 286 2.10 -3.91 19.95
N ASN A 287 0.82 -4.26 19.91
CA ASN A 287 0.29 -5.53 20.41
C ASN A 287 0.42 -6.68 19.40
N LYS A 288 1.01 -6.44 18.22
CA LYS A 288 1.16 -7.42 17.14
C LYS A 288 -0.16 -8.05 16.71
N MET A 289 -1.19 -7.23 16.59
CA MET A 289 -2.55 -7.67 16.29
C MET A 289 -3.02 -7.20 14.91
N PHE A 290 -3.75 -8.09 14.22
CA PHE A 290 -4.63 -7.68 13.13
C PHE A 290 -5.96 -7.22 13.72
N ILE A 291 -6.55 -6.17 13.14
CA ILE A 291 -7.97 -5.88 13.41
C ILE A 291 -8.80 -6.98 12.74
N PRO A 292 -9.86 -7.51 13.38
CA PRO A 292 -10.94 -8.16 12.65
C PRO A 292 -11.63 -7.07 11.83
N CYS A 293 -11.18 -6.92 10.58
CA CYS A 293 -11.64 -5.86 9.67
C CYS A 293 -13.08 -6.11 9.21
#